data_1fe3b52e08cb8ab40200b325e3eae0e2
#
_entry.id   1fe3b52e08cb8ab40200b325e3eae0e2
#
_cell.length_a   1.000
_cell.length_b   1.000
_cell.length_c   1.000
_cell.angle_alpha   90.00
_cell.angle_beta   90.00
_cell.angle_gamma   90.00
#
_symmetry.space_group_name_H-M   'P 1'
#
loop_
_entity.id
_entity.type
_entity.pdbx_description
1 polymer ?
#
loop_
_entity_poly.entity_id
_entity_poly.type
_entity_poly.pdbx_seq_one_letter_code
_entity_poly.pdbx_strand_id
1 'polypeptide(L)'
;MSLIQRAAYAGQSPLTIHNEGLAQILEMLRNRVSEIIPSVEAARLISLNPRQARSELRLACEQVWREEPWLIKKPLTVEGLIERYLDDVFGLGPLEEMLADETITEIMVNGSQSLYFEREGKLQRASQAFGDDGQVYTLIDRIIGPL
;
A
#
# COMPACT_ATOMS: atom_id res chain seq x y z
N MET A 1 -12.59 17.89 12.36
CA MET A 1 -13.53 16.91 12.94
C MET A 1 -12.95 16.35 14.22
N SER A 2 -13.64 16.49 15.36
CA SER A 2 -13.18 15.94 16.64
C SER A 2 -13.30 14.40 16.64
N LEU A 3 -12.54 13.73 17.54
CA LEU A 3 -12.65 12.28 17.74
C LEU A 3 -14.09 11.82 18.09
N ILE A 4 -14.82 12.67 18.80
CA ILE A 4 -16.23 12.42 19.18
C ILE A 4 -17.16 12.50 17.97
N GLN A 5 -16.94 13.45 17.06
CA GLN A 5 -17.71 13.55 15.82
C GLN A 5 -17.42 12.37 14.86
N ARG A 6 -16.20 11.80 14.95
CA ARG A 6 -15.84 10.59 14.20
C ARG A 6 -16.57 9.35 14.73
N ALA A 7 -16.79 9.26 16.03
CA ALA A 7 -17.53 8.15 16.67
C ALA A 7 -19.04 8.21 16.42
N ALA A 8 -19.60 9.39 16.14
CA ALA A 8 -21.03 9.60 15.93
C ALA A 8 -21.52 9.22 14.52
N TYR A 9 -20.65 8.97 13.57
CA TYR A 9 -21.01 8.42 12.26
C TYR A 9 -21.27 6.93 12.37
N ALA A 10 -22.48 6.63 12.74
CA ALA A 10 -23.16 5.37 12.84
C ALA A 10 -22.49 4.18 12.15
N GLY A 11 -21.89 3.28 12.94
CA GLY A 11 -21.61 1.90 12.54
C GLY A 11 -20.45 1.67 11.56
N GLN A 12 -19.93 2.72 10.95
CA GLN A 12 -18.70 2.67 10.16
C GLN A 12 -17.61 3.42 10.90
N SER A 13 -16.53 2.73 11.23
CA SER A 13 -15.33 3.36 11.76
C SER A 13 -14.90 4.45 10.77
N PRO A 14 -14.55 5.66 11.23
CA PRO A 14 -13.98 6.70 10.38
C PRO A 14 -12.75 6.25 9.60
N LEU A 15 -12.04 5.27 10.13
CA LEU A 15 -10.92 4.59 9.49
C LEU A 15 -11.36 3.74 8.28
N THR A 16 -12.57 3.16 8.33
CA THR A 16 -13.10 2.35 7.21
C THR A 16 -13.45 3.23 6.02
N ILE A 17 -14.09 4.38 6.25
CA ILE A 17 -14.45 5.32 5.17
C ILE A 17 -13.19 5.92 4.54
N HIS A 18 -12.17 6.24 5.35
CA HIS A 18 -10.89 6.73 4.85
C HIS A 18 -10.14 5.65 4.05
N ASN A 19 -10.18 4.41 4.48
CA ASN A 19 -9.50 3.31 3.79
C ASN A 19 -10.15 2.97 2.44
N GLU A 20 -11.48 2.96 2.36
CA GLU A 20 -12.18 2.71 1.08
C GLU A 20 -11.91 3.83 0.08
N GLY A 21 -12.02 5.08 0.49
CA GLY A 21 -11.73 6.23 -0.37
C GLY A 21 -10.26 6.27 -0.81
N LEU A 22 -9.34 5.97 0.10
CA LEU A 22 -7.91 5.89 -0.20
C LEU A 22 -7.62 4.74 -1.18
N ALA A 23 -8.20 3.56 -0.96
CA ALA A 23 -8.01 2.41 -1.84
C ALA A 23 -8.50 2.70 -3.27
N GLN A 24 -9.65 3.35 -3.42
CA GLN A 24 -10.17 3.75 -4.73
C GLN A 24 -9.25 4.75 -5.43
N ILE A 25 -8.75 5.76 -4.72
CA ILE A 25 -7.83 6.76 -5.29
C ILE A 25 -6.51 6.09 -5.70
N LEU A 26 -5.97 5.20 -4.88
CA LEU A 26 -4.75 4.46 -5.21
C LEU A 26 -4.93 3.53 -6.40
N GLU A 27 -6.09 2.90 -6.55
CA GLU A 27 -6.42 2.08 -7.72
C GLU A 27 -6.51 2.93 -8.99
N MET A 28 -7.18 4.08 -8.93
CA MET A 28 -7.23 5.03 -10.03
C MET A 28 -5.83 5.53 -10.40
N LEU A 29 -5.01 5.90 -9.43
CA LEU A 29 -3.63 6.31 -9.64
C LEU A 29 -2.82 5.20 -10.31
N ARG A 30 -2.95 3.96 -9.84
CA ARG A 30 -2.28 2.79 -10.42
C ARG A 30 -2.67 2.58 -11.88
N ASN A 31 -3.95 2.68 -12.21
CA ASN A 31 -4.45 2.54 -13.57
C ASN A 31 -3.90 3.64 -14.47
N ARG A 32 -3.93 4.90 -14.03
CA ARG A 32 -3.41 6.04 -14.80
C ARG A 32 -1.89 5.99 -14.97
N VAL A 33 -1.16 5.60 -13.95
CA VAL A 33 0.29 5.41 -14.03
C VAL A 33 0.64 4.30 -15.02
N SER A 34 -0.15 3.22 -15.08
CA SER A 34 0.09 2.12 -16.03
C SER A 34 -0.15 2.51 -17.49
N GLU A 35 -0.88 3.56 -17.77
CA GLU A 35 -1.00 4.15 -19.11
C GLU A 35 0.27 4.90 -19.52
N ILE A 36 1.01 5.46 -18.55
CA ILE A 36 2.28 6.18 -18.79
C ILE A 36 3.45 5.19 -18.81
N ILE A 37 3.53 4.33 -17.79
CA ILE A 37 4.55 3.28 -17.67
C ILE A 37 3.80 1.94 -17.55
N PRO A 38 3.74 1.15 -18.63
CA PRO A 38 3.09 -0.16 -18.59
C PRO A 38 3.63 -1.05 -17.49
N SER A 39 2.76 -1.85 -16.87
CA SER A 39 3.10 -2.68 -15.70
C SER A 39 4.30 -3.61 -15.93
N VAL A 40 4.45 -4.14 -17.15
CA VAL A 40 5.58 -4.99 -17.54
C VAL A 40 6.89 -4.19 -17.54
N GLU A 41 6.87 -2.97 -18.04
CA GLU A 41 8.04 -2.09 -18.05
C GLU A 41 8.37 -1.60 -16.64
N ALA A 42 7.37 -1.26 -15.84
CA ALA A 42 7.56 -0.93 -14.43
C ALA A 42 8.24 -2.07 -13.67
N ALA A 43 7.75 -3.30 -13.83
CA ALA A 43 8.35 -4.48 -13.20
C ALA A 43 9.80 -4.70 -13.65
N ARG A 44 10.08 -4.51 -14.94
CA ARG A 44 11.43 -4.59 -15.49
C ARG A 44 12.37 -3.55 -14.89
N LEU A 45 11.94 -2.29 -14.84
CA LEU A 45 12.71 -1.19 -14.23
C LEU A 45 13.00 -1.44 -12.74
N ILE A 46 12.00 -1.92 -11.99
CA ILE A 46 12.15 -2.26 -10.58
C ILE A 46 13.22 -3.35 -10.38
N SER A 47 13.24 -4.36 -11.24
CA SER A 47 14.22 -5.45 -11.17
C SER A 47 15.64 -5.01 -11.53
N LEU A 48 15.78 -4.13 -12.51
CA LEU A 48 17.09 -3.71 -13.02
C LEU A 48 17.70 -2.56 -12.20
N ASN A 49 16.91 -1.58 -11.85
CA ASN A 49 17.36 -0.39 -11.11
C ASN A 49 16.23 0.17 -10.25
N PRO A 50 16.05 -0.32 -9.00
CA PRO A 50 14.96 0.11 -8.13
C PRO A 50 14.94 1.61 -7.84
N ARG A 51 16.10 2.26 -7.75
CA ARG A 51 16.20 3.72 -7.51
C ARG A 51 15.68 4.52 -8.68
N GLN A 52 16.06 4.15 -9.88
CA GLN A 52 15.57 4.77 -11.10
C GLN A 52 14.08 4.52 -11.28
N ALA A 53 13.63 3.28 -11.08
CA ALA A 53 12.22 2.92 -11.13
C ALA A 53 11.37 3.76 -10.17
N ARG A 54 11.82 3.94 -8.93
CA ARG A 54 11.13 4.79 -7.95
C ARG A 54 11.01 6.23 -8.42
N SER A 55 12.07 6.77 -8.99
CA SER A 55 12.08 8.14 -9.55
C SER A 55 11.14 8.29 -10.74
N GLU A 56 11.15 7.36 -11.67
CA GLU A 56 10.28 7.37 -12.85
C GLU A 56 8.81 7.19 -12.50
N LEU A 57 8.48 6.29 -11.57
CA LEU A 57 7.12 6.10 -11.08
C LEU A 57 6.62 7.33 -10.31
N ARG A 58 7.48 7.99 -9.53
CA ARG A 58 7.15 9.27 -8.89
C ARG A 58 6.77 10.33 -9.93
N LEU A 59 7.57 10.50 -10.95
CA LEU A 59 7.30 11.46 -12.03
C LEU A 59 5.99 11.14 -12.76
N ALA A 60 5.70 9.87 -13.00
CA ALA A 60 4.43 9.44 -13.57
C ALA A 60 3.23 9.80 -12.66
N CYS A 61 3.34 9.58 -11.36
CA CYS A 61 2.33 10.01 -10.39
C CYS A 61 2.12 11.53 -10.41
N GLU A 62 3.19 12.30 -10.41
CA GLU A 62 3.13 13.76 -10.48
C GLU A 62 2.47 14.25 -11.78
N GLN A 63 2.70 13.56 -12.89
CA GLN A 63 2.04 13.86 -14.15
C GLN A 63 0.53 13.61 -14.05
N VAL A 64 0.09 12.48 -13.51
CA VAL A 64 -1.34 12.18 -13.30
C VAL A 64 -2.02 13.29 -12.49
N TRP A 65 -1.39 13.75 -11.41
CA TRP A 65 -1.95 14.81 -10.57
C TRP A 65 -2.00 16.17 -11.26
N ARG A 66 -1.09 16.46 -12.14
CA ARG A 66 -1.13 17.70 -12.97
C ARG A 66 -2.27 17.68 -13.97
N GLU A 67 -2.53 16.52 -14.55
CA GLU A 67 -3.60 16.33 -15.54
C GLU A 67 -4.98 16.23 -14.89
N GLU A 68 -5.07 15.63 -13.70
CA GLU A 68 -6.32 15.35 -13.01
C GLU A 68 -6.32 15.81 -11.55
N PRO A 69 -6.15 17.12 -11.26
CA PRO A 69 -6.02 17.62 -9.89
C PRO A 69 -7.28 17.43 -9.03
N TRP A 70 -8.43 17.19 -9.63
CA TRP A 70 -9.69 16.93 -8.93
C TRP A 70 -9.79 15.56 -8.28
N LEU A 71 -8.85 14.64 -8.57
CA LEU A 71 -8.80 13.33 -7.93
C LEU A 71 -8.43 13.43 -6.45
N ILE A 72 -7.83 14.54 -6.03
CA ILE A 72 -7.41 14.75 -4.65
C ILE A 72 -8.55 15.40 -3.87
N LYS A 73 -9.02 14.67 -2.86
CA LYS A 73 -9.98 15.19 -1.89
C LYS A 73 -9.29 15.37 -0.54
N LYS A 74 -9.46 16.55 0.08
CA LYS A 74 -8.97 16.77 1.44
C LYS A 74 -9.51 15.69 2.41
N PRO A 75 -8.74 15.19 3.37
CA PRO A 75 -7.46 15.71 3.86
C PRO A 75 -6.20 15.16 3.16
N LEU A 76 -6.36 14.41 2.07
CA LEU A 76 -5.24 13.79 1.37
C LEU A 76 -4.36 14.85 0.68
N THR A 77 -3.07 14.61 0.68
CA THR A 77 -2.09 15.44 -0.03
C THR A 77 -1.51 14.67 -1.20
N VAL A 78 -1.09 15.39 -2.26
CA VAL A 78 -0.40 14.79 -3.41
C VAL A 78 0.80 13.97 -2.95
N GLU A 79 1.65 14.57 -2.12
CA GLU A 79 2.86 13.92 -1.61
C GLU A 79 2.54 12.64 -0.81
N GLY A 80 1.57 12.71 0.08
CA GLY A 80 1.14 11.55 0.87
C GLY A 80 0.60 10.41 0.01
N LEU A 81 -0.11 10.72 -1.07
CA LEU A 81 -0.61 9.71 -2.02
C LEU A 81 0.50 9.10 -2.87
N ILE A 82 1.46 9.90 -3.32
CA ILE A 82 2.62 9.41 -4.06
C ILE A 82 3.45 8.47 -3.18
N GLU A 83 3.76 8.87 -1.95
CA GLU A 83 4.50 8.02 -1.01
C GLU A 83 3.76 6.71 -0.74
N ARG A 84 2.46 6.76 -0.50
CA ARG A 84 1.66 5.55 -0.31
C ARG A 84 1.66 4.63 -1.53
N TYR A 85 1.52 5.20 -2.72
CA TYR A 85 1.61 4.42 -3.97
C TYR A 85 2.99 3.75 -4.11
N LEU A 86 4.07 4.49 -3.86
CA LEU A 86 5.42 3.95 -3.94
C LEU A 86 5.66 2.88 -2.87
N ASP A 87 5.15 3.04 -1.66
CA ASP A 87 5.23 2.03 -0.61
C ASP A 87 4.48 0.75 -1.00
N ASP A 88 3.32 0.88 -1.64
CA ASP A 88 2.57 -0.28 -2.15
C ASP A 88 3.32 -1.00 -3.29
N VAL A 89 4.05 -0.27 -4.13
CA VAL A 89 4.82 -0.83 -5.25
C VAL A 89 6.15 -1.43 -4.80
N PHE A 90 6.88 -0.77 -3.91
CA PHE A 90 8.23 -1.16 -3.48
C PHE A 90 8.27 -1.78 -2.10
N GLY A 91 7.29 -1.53 -1.26
CA GLY A 91 7.22 -1.99 0.12
C GLY A 91 6.75 -3.42 0.29
N LEU A 92 6.68 -3.85 1.53
CA LEU A 92 6.20 -5.16 1.94
C LEU A 92 4.73 -5.13 2.41
N GLY A 93 4.00 -4.06 2.03
CA GLY A 93 2.59 -3.89 2.34
C GLY A 93 2.29 -3.94 3.85
N PRO A 94 1.29 -4.74 4.28
CA PRO A 94 0.93 -4.85 5.70
C PRO A 94 2.04 -5.38 6.61
N LEU A 95 3.09 -5.98 6.05
CA LEU A 95 4.21 -6.50 6.83
C LEU A 95 5.16 -5.41 7.33
N GLU A 96 5.17 -4.21 6.73
CA GLU A 96 6.12 -3.15 7.09
C GLU A 96 6.09 -2.80 8.58
N GLU A 97 4.91 -2.57 9.13
CA GLU A 97 4.75 -2.25 10.55
C GLU A 97 5.16 -3.42 11.46
N MET A 98 4.83 -4.66 11.07
CA MET A 98 5.17 -5.84 11.84
C MET A 98 6.65 -6.16 11.82
N LEU A 99 7.32 -5.92 10.69
CA LEU A 99 8.77 -6.10 10.56
C LEU A 99 9.56 -5.04 11.34
N ALA A 100 8.99 -3.86 11.52
CA ALA A 100 9.58 -2.79 12.33
C ALA A 100 9.39 -2.99 13.84
N ASP A 101 8.48 -3.87 14.25
CA ASP A 101 8.17 -4.15 15.66
C ASP A 101 9.07 -5.26 16.21
N GLU A 102 10.07 -4.89 17.01
CA GLU A 102 11.04 -5.83 17.61
C GLU A 102 10.41 -6.84 18.58
N THR A 103 9.16 -6.62 19.03
CA THR A 103 8.44 -7.56 19.90
C THR A 103 7.78 -8.71 19.14
N ILE A 104 7.69 -8.60 17.81
CA ILE A 104 7.15 -9.66 16.95
C ILE A 104 8.27 -10.62 16.58
N THR A 105 8.06 -11.89 16.90
CA THR A 105 9.04 -12.97 16.69
C THR A 105 8.77 -13.78 15.43
N GLU A 106 7.54 -13.81 14.95
CA GLU A 106 7.13 -14.57 13.77
C GLU A 106 5.96 -13.90 13.07
N ILE A 107 5.93 -13.94 11.74
CA ILE A 107 4.83 -13.49 10.90
C ILE A 107 4.42 -14.63 9.97
N MET A 108 3.13 -14.91 9.90
CA MET A 108 2.56 -15.96 9.06
C MET A 108 1.53 -15.38 8.10
N VAL A 109 1.72 -15.61 6.81
CA VAL A 109 0.81 -15.20 5.74
C VAL A 109 0.12 -16.43 5.19
N ASN A 110 -1.17 -16.61 5.49
CA ASN A 110 -2.00 -17.71 5.02
C ASN A 110 -3.03 -17.19 3.99
N GLY A 111 -2.56 -16.76 2.83
CA GLY A 111 -3.38 -16.09 1.83
C GLY A 111 -3.56 -14.59 2.11
N SER A 112 -4.30 -13.91 1.24
CA SER A 112 -4.44 -12.45 1.28
C SER A 112 -5.18 -11.93 2.51
N GLN A 113 -6.11 -12.71 3.06
CA GLN A 113 -6.99 -12.29 4.15
C GLN A 113 -6.61 -12.82 5.54
N SER A 114 -5.58 -13.65 5.61
CA SER A 114 -5.20 -14.34 6.84
C SER A 114 -3.74 -14.09 7.19
N LEU A 115 -3.51 -13.02 7.92
CA LEU A 115 -2.20 -12.57 8.38
C LEU A 115 -2.15 -12.67 9.91
N TYR A 116 -1.17 -13.42 10.41
CA TYR A 116 -0.96 -13.67 11.84
C TYR A 116 0.47 -13.29 12.23
N PHE A 117 0.65 -12.98 13.49
CA PHE A 117 1.97 -12.74 14.07
C PHE A 117 2.03 -13.29 15.51
N GLU A 118 3.25 -13.64 15.92
CA GLU A 118 3.54 -14.02 17.30
C GLU A 118 4.21 -12.86 18.03
N ARG A 119 3.65 -12.52 19.18
CA ARG A 119 4.21 -11.54 20.12
C ARG A 119 4.17 -12.12 21.53
N GLU A 120 5.31 -12.11 22.22
CA GLU A 120 5.42 -12.63 23.59
C GLU A 120 4.89 -14.07 23.75
N GLY A 121 5.15 -14.92 22.76
CA GLY A 121 4.70 -16.31 22.74
C GLY A 121 3.21 -16.51 22.43
N LYS A 122 2.48 -15.43 22.07
CA LYS A 122 1.04 -15.50 21.76
C LYS A 122 0.81 -15.21 20.29
N LEU A 123 0.05 -16.09 19.64
CA LEU A 123 -0.41 -15.92 18.27
C LEU A 123 -1.58 -14.93 18.22
N GLN A 124 -1.46 -13.91 17.35
CA GLN A 124 -2.47 -12.88 17.14
C GLN A 124 -2.77 -12.73 15.66
N ARG A 125 -4.00 -12.37 15.35
CA ARG A 125 -4.39 -12.03 13.97
C ARG A 125 -4.13 -10.55 13.73
N ALA A 126 -3.51 -10.22 12.60
CA ALA A 126 -3.32 -8.83 12.20
C ALA A 126 -4.65 -8.19 11.80
N SER A 127 -4.80 -6.90 12.10
CA SER A 127 -5.95 -6.09 11.68
C SER A 127 -5.90 -5.72 10.20
N GLN A 128 -4.72 -5.74 9.60
CA GLN A 128 -4.49 -5.46 8.20
C GLN A 128 -4.35 -6.77 7.42
N ALA A 129 -4.68 -6.73 6.13
CA ALA A 129 -4.56 -7.83 5.20
C ALA A 129 -4.07 -7.33 3.84
N PHE A 130 -3.70 -8.23 2.97
CA PHE A 130 -3.42 -7.90 1.57
C PHE A 130 -4.73 -7.69 0.81
N GLY A 131 -4.69 -6.91 -0.27
CA GLY A 131 -5.88 -6.67 -1.10
C GLY A 131 -6.35 -7.91 -1.86
N ASP A 132 -5.40 -8.70 -2.35
CA ASP A 132 -5.64 -9.94 -3.10
C ASP A 132 -4.42 -10.88 -3.04
N ASP A 133 -4.59 -12.08 -3.57
CA ASP A 133 -3.51 -13.08 -3.61
C ASP A 133 -2.36 -12.68 -4.54
N GLY A 134 -2.61 -11.86 -5.55
CA GLY A 134 -1.57 -11.31 -6.43
C GLY A 134 -0.56 -10.45 -5.66
N GLN A 135 -1.03 -9.70 -4.67
CA GLN A 135 -0.14 -8.92 -3.80
C GLN A 135 0.71 -9.83 -2.90
N VAL A 136 0.17 -10.95 -2.45
CA VAL A 136 0.93 -11.97 -1.70
C VAL A 136 2.04 -12.57 -2.57
N TYR A 137 1.74 -12.93 -3.81
CA TYR A 137 2.75 -13.44 -4.75
C TYR A 137 3.83 -12.40 -5.06
N THR A 138 3.45 -11.15 -5.26
CA THR A 138 4.41 -10.05 -5.45
C THR A 138 5.33 -9.89 -4.25
N LEU A 139 4.80 -10.01 -3.03
CA LEU A 139 5.59 -9.99 -1.81
C LEU A 139 6.59 -11.15 -1.75
N ILE A 140 6.13 -12.37 -2.06
CA ILE A 140 6.99 -13.56 -2.11
C ILE A 140 8.16 -13.35 -3.07
N ASP A 141 7.89 -12.87 -4.27
CA ASP A 141 8.93 -12.59 -5.26
C ASP A 141 9.92 -11.53 -4.79
N ARG A 142 9.48 -10.50 -4.07
CA ARG A 142 10.36 -9.47 -3.50
C ARG A 142 11.28 -10.02 -2.42
N ILE A 143 10.80 -10.95 -1.61
CA ILE A 143 11.57 -11.54 -0.51
C ILE A 143 12.53 -12.62 -1.03
N ILE A 144 12.04 -13.50 -1.90
CA ILE A 144 12.77 -14.69 -2.37
C ILE A 144 13.57 -14.40 -3.64
N GLY A 145 13.09 -13.54 -4.52
CA GLY A 145 13.72 -13.27 -5.81
C GLY A 145 15.19 -12.88 -5.76
N PRO A 146 15.68 -12.08 -4.78
CA PRO A 146 17.09 -11.76 -4.62
C PRO A 146 17.96 -12.91 -4.11
N LEU A 147 17.36 -13.97 -3.62
CA LEU A 147 18.09 -15.14 -3.09
C LEU A 147 18.48 -16.08 -4.23
#